data_ec9c60c562534fa3789f820b014a9496
#
_entry.id   ec9c60c562534fa3789f820b014a9496
#
_cell.length_a   1.000
_cell.length_b   1.000
_cell.length_c   1.000
_cell.angle_alpha   90.00
_cell.angle_beta   90.00
_cell.angle_gamma   90.00
#
_symmetry.space_group_name_H-M   'P 1'
#
loop_
_entity.id
_entity.type
_entity.pdbx_description
1 polymer ?
#
loop_
_entity_poly.entity_id
_entity_poly.type
_entity_poly.pdbx_seq_one_letter_code
_entity_poly.pdbx_strand_id
1 'polypeptide(L)'
;LHTAYRRQRQMCIRDSVKAVFEDEELRMYFAIVLGSIVLIVLNLRGYYDTIGETIRHAAFQVASIVTTTGFATTDFDLWPSFSKGILFALMIVGACAGSTGGGLKCGRVVLLLKNLRRNTRRVLNPHRVEVVRVNGRRISEDVLENTNTYLVAYVVITLVSFLLVSIDGLSLTTNLTAVVSCFNNIGPGLEMVGPTCNFGIFSWFSKLILIFDMLAGRLAVSYTHLRAHETLRHLV
;
A
#
# COMPACT_ATOMS: atom_id res chain seq x y z
N LEU A 1 38.05 18.71 -7.23
CA LEU A 1 36.61 18.52 -7.48
C LEU A 1 36.14 17.07 -7.32
N HIS A 2 36.85 16.09 -7.88
CA HIS A 2 36.48 14.66 -7.79
C HIS A 2 36.59 14.06 -6.37
N THR A 3 37.53 14.50 -5.56
CA THR A 3 37.70 14.04 -4.16
C THR A 3 36.68 14.63 -3.21
N ALA A 4 36.24 15.88 -3.43
CA ALA A 4 35.17 16.50 -2.65
C ALA A 4 33.83 15.82 -2.92
N TYR A 5 33.54 15.50 -4.19
CA TYR A 5 32.31 14.77 -4.58
C TYR A 5 32.25 13.35 -4.02
N ARG A 6 33.40 12.63 -3.97
CA ARG A 6 33.50 11.30 -3.32
C ARG A 6 33.27 11.38 -1.81
N ARG A 7 33.84 12.37 -1.12
CA ARG A 7 33.64 12.55 0.32
C ARG A 7 32.20 12.92 0.66
N GLN A 8 31.57 13.78 -0.13
CA GLN A 8 30.17 14.17 0.02
C GLN A 8 29.24 12.98 -0.18
N ARG A 9 29.52 12.12 -1.15
CA ARG A 9 28.75 10.88 -1.40
C ARG A 9 28.96 9.83 -0.29
N GLN A 10 30.16 9.71 0.28
CA GLN A 10 30.43 8.81 1.41
C GLN A 10 29.82 9.33 2.72
N MET A 11 29.80 10.63 2.97
CA MET A 11 29.07 11.22 4.10
C MET A 11 27.57 10.98 3.97
N CYS A 12 26.97 11.20 2.79
CA CYS A 12 25.56 10.89 2.54
C CYS A 12 25.21 9.42 2.79
N ILE A 13 26.09 8.47 2.45
CA ILE A 13 25.84 7.03 2.65
C ILE A 13 25.97 6.67 4.14
N ARG A 14 26.90 7.23 4.87
CA ARG A 14 27.15 6.91 6.30
C ARG A 14 26.09 7.51 7.22
N ASP A 15 25.60 8.72 6.92
CA ASP A 15 24.48 9.34 7.62
C ASP A 15 23.14 8.70 7.21
N SER A 16 23.11 8.07 6.03
CA SER A 16 21.92 7.44 5.45
C SER A 16 21.46 6.20 6.24
N VAL A 17 22.34 5.37 6.79
CA VAL A 17 21.93 4.16 7.53
C VAL A 17 21.19 4.51 8.81
N LYS A 18 21.66 5.50 9.55
CA LYS A 18 20.97 5.99 10.75
C LYS A 18 19.66 6.69 10.42
N ALA A 19 19.65 7.51 9.36
CA ALA A 19 18.47 8.19 8.86
C ALA A 19 17.39 7.22 8.36
N VAL A 20 17.80 6.06 7.80
CA VAL A 20 16.88 4.99 7.38
C VAL A 20 16.11 4.40 8.56
N PHE A 21 16.77 4.19 9.70
CA PHE A 21 16.10 3.68 10.91
C PHE A 21 15.31 4.77 11.67
N GLU A 22 15.59 6.04 11.44
CA GLU A 22 14.86 7.17 12.02
C GLU A 22 13.63 7.57 11.19
N ASP A 23 13.54 7.10 9.92
CA ASP A 23 12.41 7.39 9.03
C ASP A 23 11.11 6.73 9.52
N GLU A 24 10.12 7.56 9.84
CA GLU A 24 8.82 7.11 10.34
C GLU A 24 8.06 6.27 9.31
N GLU A 25 8.19 6.57 8.01
CA GLU A 25 7.54 5.81 6.95
C GLU A 25 8.11 4.39 6.88
N LEU A 26 9.44 4.27 6.87
CA LEU A 26 10.12 2.98 6.78
C LEU A 26 9.85 2.11 8.01
N ARG A 27 9.87 2.72 9.19
CA ARG A 27 9.52 2.02 10.44
C ARG A 27 8.09 1.49 10.41
N MET A 28 7.14 2.28 9.94
CA MET A 28 5.75 1.85 9.79
C MET A 28 5.63 0.73 8.76
N TYR A 29 6.33 0.82 7.62
CA TYR A 29 6.35 -0.22 6.60
C TYR A 29 6.84 -1.56 7.18
N PHE A 30 7.98 -1.57 7.87
CA PHE A 30 8.49 -2.79 8.50
C PHE A 30 7.57 -3.30 9.61
N ALA A 31 6.95 -2.42 10.39
CA ALA A 31 5.98 -2.82 11.41
C ALA A 31 4.75 -3.52 10.79
N ILE A 32 4.22 -2.99 9.67
CA ILE A 32 3.11 -3.61 8.94
C ILE A 32 3.53 -4.97 8.39
N VAL A 33 4.67 -5.04 7.69
CA VAL A 33 5.14 -6.29 7.06
C VAL A 33 5.41 -7.36 8.10
N LEU A 34 6.24 -7.06 9.11
CA LEU A 34 6.59 -8.03 10.16
C LEU A 34 5.38 -8.40 11.01
N GLY A 35 4.54 -7.43 11.38
CA GLY A 35 3.31 -7.68 12.12
C GLY A 35 2.36 -8.60 11.35
N SER A 36 2.18 -8.37 10.06
CA SER A 36 1.34 -9.22 9.21
C SER A 36 1.89 -10.64 9.09
N ILE A 37 3.22 -10.79 8.91
CA ILE A 37 3.86 -12.11 8.88
C ILE A 37 3.60 -12.86 10.18
N VAL A 38 3.84 -12.21 11.33
CA VAL A 38 3.63 -12.83 12.64
C VAL A 38 2.17 -13.26 12.84
N LEU A 39 1.22 -12.38 12.51
CA LEU A 39 -0.21 -12.69 12.66
C LEU A 39 -0.64 -13.85 11.75
N ILE A 40 -0.17 -13.88 10.49
CA ILE A 40 -0.47 -14.97 9.56
C ILE A 40 0.17 -16.28 10.05
N VAL A 41 1.43 -16.27 10.48
CA VAL A 41 2.10 -17.47 11.02
C VAL A 41 1.38 -18.01 12.25
N LEU A 42 0.91 -17.13 13.15
CA LEU A 42 0.14 -17.54 14.32
C LEU A 42 -1.22 -18.16 13.93
N ASN A 43 -1.86 -17.63 12.91
CA ASN A 43 -3.15 -18.14 12.43
C ASN A 43 -3.03 -19.44 11.62
N LEU A 44 -1.87 -19.65 10.95
CA LEU A 44 -1.59 -20.86 10.16
C LEU A 44 -0.90 -21.98 10.98
N ARG A 45 -0.88 -21.89 12.32
CA ARG A 45 -0.31 -22.95 13.15
C ARG A 45 -1.02 -24.28 12.89
N GLY A 46 -0.24 -25.31 12.54
CA GLY A 46 -0.75 -26.66 12.23
C GLY A 46 -1.36 -26.81 10.83
N TYR A 47 -1.28 -25.79 9.99
CA TYR A 47 -1.70 -25.87 8.59
C TYR A 47 -0.63 -26.51 7.69
N TYR A 48 0.64 -26.25 7.96
CA TYR A 48 1.82 -26.84 7.31
C TYR A 48 2.56 -27.75 8.29
N ASP A 49 3.33 -28.71 7.74
CA ASP A 49 4.06 -29.71 8.53
C ASP A 49 5.16 -29.09 9.40
N THR A 50 5.77 -27.99 8.92
CA THR A 50 6.86 -27.32 9.64
C THR A 50 6.60 -25.82 9.82
N ILE A 51 7.04 -25.29 10.98
CA ILE A 51 6.98 -23.84 11.25
C ILE A 51 7.81 -23.06 10.24
N GLY A 52 8.96 -23.61 9.80
CA GLY A 52 9.81 -22.97 8.79
C GLY A 52 9.11 -22.79 7.44
N GLU A 53 8.30 -23.76 7.04
CA GLU A 53 7.50 -23.70 5.83
C GLU A 53 6.37 -22.64 5.96
N THR A 54 5.69 -22.64 7.09
CA THR A 54 4.68 -21.62 7.41
C THR A 54 5.25 -20.21 7.32
N ILE A 55 6.43 -19.97 7.92
CA ILE A 55 7.10 -18.66 7.88
C ILE A 55 7.49 -18.30 6.44
N ARG A 56 8.03 -19.24 5.68
CA ARG A 56 8.44 -19.02 4.28
C ARG A 56 7.25 -18.59 3.41
N HIS A 57 6.14 -19.31 3.46
CA HIS A 57 4.94 -19.00 2.67
C HIS A 57 4.30 -17.69 3.13
N ALA A 58 4.15 -17.49 4.44
CA ALA A 58 3.59 -16.25 4.98
C ALA A 58 4.44 -15.02 4.60
N ALA A 59 5.77 -15.09 4.78
CA ALA A 59 6.67 -14.01 4.44
C ALA A 59 6.67 -13.70 2.94
N PHE A 60 6.67 -14.74 2.09
CA PHE A 60 6.64 -14.57 0.65
C PHE A 60 5.34 -13.90 0.20
N GLN A 61 4.17 -14.36 0.68
CA GLN A 61 2.89 -13.80 0.28
C GLN A 61 2.72 -12.35 0.76
N VAL A 62 3.09 -12.05 2.01
CA VAL A 62 3.08 -10.68 2.53
C VAL A 62 3.97 -9.77 1.69
N ALA A 63 5.21 -10.19 1.43
CA ALA A 63 6.14 -9.41 0.61
C ALA A 63 5.61 -9.20 -0.80
N SER A 64 5.11 -10.26 -1.46
CA SER A 64 4.57 -10.21 -2.82
C SER A 64 3.40 -9.24 -2.97
N ILE A 65 2.47 -9.25 -2.00
CA ILE A 65 1.29 -8.38 -2.05
C ILE A 65 1.67 -6.93 -1.74
N VAL A 66 2.46 -6.67 -0.69
CA VAL A 66 2.84 -5.30 -0.30
C VAL A 66 3.71 -4.62 -1.35
N THR A 67 4.59 -5.38 -2.02
CA THR A 67 5.42 -4.85 -3.12
C THR A 67 4.69 -4.80 -4.46
N THR A 68 3.43 -5.23 -4.50
CA THR A 68 2.62 -5.33 -5.73
C THR A 68 3.29 -6.19 -6.81
N THR A 69 4.00 -7.26 -6.41
CA THR A 69 4.66 -8.20 -7.33
C THR A 69 3.67 -9.26 -7.85
N GLY A 70 2.76 -9.72 -6.99
CA GLY A 70 1.67 -10.64 -7.36
C GLY A 70 2.05 -12.11 -7.55
N PHE A 71 3.31 -12.50 -7.33
CA PHE A 71 3.68 -13.92 -7.38
C PHE A 71 3.20 -14.66 -6.13
N ALA A 72 2.86 -15.93 -6.29
CA ALA A 72 2.42 -16.81 -5.21
C ALA A 72 3.26 -18.09 -5.17
N THR A 73 3.63 -18.54 -3.97
CA THR A 73 4.31 -19.82 -3.74
C THR A 73 3.35 -20.92 -3.31
N THR A 74 2.13 -20.56 -2.95
CA THR A 74 1.06 -21.43 -2.52
C THR A 74 -0.27 -20.76 -2.81
N ASP A 75 -1.34 -21.56 -2.84
CA ASP A 75 -2.69 -21.03 -2.95
C ASP A 75 -3.15 -20.49 -1.60
N PHE A 76 -3.03 -19.17 -1.42
CA PHE A 76 -3.46 -18.50 -0.20
C PHE A 76 -4.99 -18.36 -0.10
N ASP A 77 -5.72 -18.69 -1.15
CA ASP A 77 -7.19 -18.69 -1.07
C ASP A 77 -7.72 -19.85 -0.20
N LEU A 78 -6.93 -20.89 -0.01
CA LEU A 78 -7.21 -21.99 0.93
C LEU A 78 -6.93 -21.63 2.40
N TRP A 79 -6.30 -20.47 2.66
CA TRP A 79 -5.98 -20.07 4.02
C TRP A 79 -7.22 -19.66 4.83
N PRO A 80 -7.16 -19.70 6.17
CA PRO A 80 -8.24 -19.22 7.03
C PRO A 80 -8.62 -17.77 6.73
N SER A 81 -9.88 -17.41 6.92
CA SER A 81 -10.45 -16.10 6.59
C SER A 81 -9.69 -14.92 7.22
N PHE A 82 -9.14 -15.12 8.44
CA PHE A 82 -8.33 -14.08 9.09
C PHE A 82 -7.05 -13.76 8.31
N SER A 83 -6.32 -14.78 7.85
CA SER A 83 -5.12 -14.59 7.02
C SER A 83 -5.45 -13.95 5.68
N LYS A 84 -6.55 -14.36 5.02
CA LYS A 84 -7.07 -13.70 3.80
C LYS A 84 -7.44 -12.24 4.05
N GLY A 85 -8.06 -11.94 5.19
CA GLY A 85 -8.38 -10.57 5.60
C GLY A 85 -7.14 -9.68 5.77
N ILE A 86 -6.07 -10.22 6.36
CA ILE A 86 -4.78 -9.51 6.46
C ILE A 86 -4.21 -9.24 5.05
N LEU A 87 -4.19 -10.24 4.17
CA LEU A 87 -3.70 -10.08 2.81
C LEU A 87 -4.53 -9.04 2.05
N PHE A 88 -5.86 -9.04 2.19
CA PHE A 88 -6.73 -8.03 1.60
C PHE A 88 -6.43 -6.61 2.14
N ALA A 89 -6.22 -6.46 3.44
CA ALA A 89 -5.82 -5.17 4.01
C ALA A 89 -4.46 -4.68 3.45
N LEU A 90 -3.52 -5.62 3.24
CA LEU A 90 -2.23 -5.32 2.62
C LEU A 90 -2.34 -4.97 1.13
N MET A 91 -3.38 -5.46 0.41
CA MET A 91 -3.63 -5.04 -0.97
C MET A 91 -3.93 -3.54 -1.07
N ILE A 92 -4.56 -2.95 -0.04
CA ILE A 92 -4.90 -1.52 0.02
C ILE A 92 -3.67 -0.69 0.39
N VAL A 93 -2.84 -1.20 1.33
CA VAL A 93 -1.64 -0.50 1.81
C VAL A 93 -0.45 -0.89 0.95
N GLY A 94 -0.04 0.00 0.06
CA GLY A 94 1.10 -0.20 -0.83
C GLY A 94 2.45 0.06 -0.15
N ALA A 95 3.52 -0.06 -0.94
CA ALA A 95 4.90 0.15 -0.50
C ALA A 95 5.22 1.62 -0.17
N CYS A 96 6.48 1.90 0.24
CA CYS A 96 6.95 3.24 0.58
C CYS A 96 6.84 4.25 -0.58
N ALA A 97 6.80 5.53 -0.25
CA ALA A 97 6.92 6.61 -1.21
C ALA A 97 8.24 6.45 -2.00
N GLY A 98 8.19 6.67 -3.31
CA GLY A 98 9.35 6.43 -4.18
C GLY A 98 9.43 5.02 -4.76
N SER A 99 8.64 4.04 -4.30
CA SER A 99 8.50 2.75 -4.96
C SER A 99 7.56 2.85 -6.17
N THR A 100 7.75 1.97 -7.15
CA THR A 100 6.88 1.86 -8.34
C THR A 100 5.59 1.08 -8.06
N GLY A 101 5.43 0.49 -6.87
CA GLY A 101 4.24 -0.26 -6.47
C GLY A 101 2.97 0.58 -6.47
N GLY A 102 1.82 -0.03 -6.67
CA GLY A 102 0.49 0.60 -6.58
C GLY A 102 0.04 0.86 -5.14
N GLY A 103 -1.23 1.17 -4.97
CA GLY A 103 -1.88 1.31 -3.68
C GLY A 103 -1.61 2.61 -2.92
N LEU A 104 -2.19 2.70 -1.73
CA LEU A 104 -1.96 3.79 -0.78
C LEU A 104 -0.54 3.68 -0.22
N LYS A 105 0.36 4.59 -0.63
CA LYS A 105 1.73 4.62 -0.12
C LYS A 105 1.77 4.74 1.40
N CYS A 106 2.71 4.00 2.04
CA CYS A 106 2.90 4.04 3.49
C CYS A 106 3.01 5.47 4.05
N GLY A 107 3.71 6.37 3.36
CA GLY A 107 3.81 7.77 3.76
C GLY A 107 2.47 8.49 3.84
N ARG A 108 1.53 8.20 2.92
CA ARG A 108 0.16 8.74 2.99
C ARG A 108 -0.62 8.15 4.15
N VAL A 109 -0.45 6.86 4.43
CA VAL A 109 -1.09 6.22 5.60
C VAL A 109 -0.60 6.86 6.90
N VAL A 110 0.72 7.12 7.03
CA VAL A 110 1.29 7.87 8.18
C VAL A 110 0.65 9.25 8.30
N LEU A 111 0.54 9.99 7.19
CA LEU A 111 -0.07 11.32 7.18
C LEU A 111 -1.54 11.28 7.58
N LEU A 112 -2.31 10.33 7.04
CA LEU A 112 -3.73 10.15 7.36
C LEU A 112 -3.95 9.83 8.85
N LEU A 113 -3.16 8.90 9.41
CA LEU A 113 -3.25 8.54 10.82
C LEU A 113 -2.88 9.71 11.74
N LYS A 114 -1.84 10.48 11.40
CA LYS A 114 -1.45 11.67 12.17
C LYS A 114 -2.49 12.77 12.05
N ASN A 115 -3.06 12.98 10.86
CA ASN A 115 -4.13 13.95 10.65
C ASN A 115 -5.41 13.56 11.41
N LEU A 116 -5.80 12.28 11.36
CA LEU A 116 -6.92 11.76 12.13
C LEU A 116 -6.71 11.99 13.63
N ARG A 117 -5.52 11.64 14.16
CA ARG A 117 -5.18 11.87 15.57
C ARG A 117 -5.23 13.36 15.94
N ARG A 118 -4.73 14.25 15.06
CA ARG A 118 -4.81 15.71 15.25
C ARG A 118 -6.25 16.16 15.32
N ASN A 119 -7.08 15.75 14.37
CA ASN A 119 -8.47 16.15 14.29
C ASN A 119 -9.28 15.63 15.50
N THR A 120 -9.07 14.39 15.91
CA THR A 120 -9.70 13.83 17.12
C THR A 120 -9.31 14.63 18.37
N ARG A 121 -8.03 14.98 18.51
CA ARG A 121 -7.58 15.81 19.65
C ARG A 121 -8.12 17.23 19.60
N ARG A 122 -8.30 17.79 18.40
CA ARG A 122 -8.90 19.13 18.22
C ARG A 122 -10.37 19.14 18.62
N VAL A 123 -11.10 18.06 18.37
CA VAL A 123 -12.49 17.91 18.84
C VAL A 123 -12.54 17.91 20.38
N LEU A 124 -11.60 17.23 21.04
CA LEU A 124 -11.54 17.17 22.51
C LEU A 124 -11.02 18.48 23.13
N ASN A 125 -10.14 19.21 22.45
CA ASN A 125 -9.54 20.47 22.92
C ASN A 125 -9.50 21.51 21.79
N PRO A 126 -10.57 22.27 21.55
CA PRO A 126 -10.72 23.18 20.40
C PRO A 126 -9.65 24.29 20.31
N HIS A 127 -9.13 24.75 21.45
CA HIS A 127 -8.11 25.82 21.52
C HIS A 127 -6.68 25.34 21.28
N ARG A 128 -6.47 24.03 21.10
CA ARG A 128 -5.14 23.49 20.87
C ARG A 128 -4.72 23.63 19.42
N VAL A 129 -3.66 24.37 19.17
CA VAL A 129 -3.00 24.45 17.85
C VAL A 129 -1.98 23.30 17.75
N GLU A 130 -2.30 22.30 16.98
CA GLU A 130 -1.44 21.13 16.76
C GLU A 130 -1.01 21.05 15.28
N VAL A 131 0.30 21.01 15.03
CA VAL A 131 0.87 20.93 13.67
C VAL A 131 1.32 19.49 13.41
N VAL A 132 0.93 18.92 12.28
CA VAL A 132 1.40 17.60 11.86
C VAL A 132 2.87 17.68 11.46
N ARG A 133 3.70 16.79 12.02
CA ARG A 133 5.12 16.65 11.70
C ARG A 133 5.41 15.23 11.26
N VAL A 134 6.26 15.10 10.23
CA VAL A 134 6.81 13.81 9.77
C VAL A 134 8.31 13.97 9.68
N ASN A 135 9.06 13.05 10.28
CA ASN A 135 10.53 13.12 10.37
C ASN A 135 11.03 14.47 10.92
N GLY A 136 10.33 15.02 11.93
CA GLY A 136 10.65 16.32 12.54
C GLY A 136 10.26 17.56 11.70
N ARG A 137 9.88 17.41 10.43
CA ARG A 137 9.50 18.51 9.54
C ARG A 137 7.99 18.78 9.63
N ARG A 138 7.63 20.06 9.60
CA ARG A 138 6.22 20.45 9.53
C ARG A 138 5.66 20.16 8.15
N ILE A 139 4.47 19.59 8.11
CA ILE A 139 3.74 19.32 6.87
C ILE A 139 2.76 20.49 6.65
N SER A 140 2.73 21.03 5.42
CA SER A 140 1.75 22.07 5.04
C SER A 140 0.34 21.51 5.00
N GLU A 141 -0.65 22.36 5.22
CA GLU A 141 -2.07 21.97 5.15
C GLU A 141 -2.44 21.50 3.74
N ASP A 142 -1.86 22.10 2.68
CA ASP A 142 -2.10 21.72 1.28
C ASP A 142 -1.73 20.24 1.03
N VAL A 143 -0.66 19.73 1.64
CA VAL A 143 -0.26 18.32 1.51
C VAL A 143 -1.27 17.41 2.21
N LEU A 144 -1.80 17.84 3.35
CA LEU A 144 -2.83 17.08 4.06
C LEU A 144 -4.16 17.07 3.30
N GLU A 145 -4.58 18.20 2.74
CA GLU A 145 -5.79 18.29 1.90
C GLU A 145 -5.66 17.45 0.63
N ASN A 146 -4.52 17.52 -0.06
CA ASN A 146 -4.25 16.70 -1.23
C ASN A 146 -4.26 15.20 -0.89
N THR A 147 -3.77 14.81 0.29
CA THR A 147 -3.79 13.42 0.75
C THR A 147 -5.21 12.95 1.05
N ASN A 148 -6.04 13.79 1.67
CA ASN A 148 -7.45 13.49 1.92
C ASN A 148 -8.23 13.39 0.61
N THR A 149 -8.04 14.35 -0.31
CA THR A 149 -8.68 14.33 -1.65
C THR A 149 -8.32 13.06 -2.42
N TYR A 150 -7.06 12.65 -2.38
CA TYR A 150 -6.63 11.38 -2.97
C TYR A 150 -7.34 10.17 -2.36
N LEU A 151 -7.47 10.12 -1.02
CA LEU A 151 -8.16 9.03 -0.35
C LEU A 151 -9.63 8.96 -0.77
N VAL A 152 -10.31 10.11 -0.80
CA VAL A 152 -11.72 10.19 -1.23
C VAL A 152 -11.85 9.72 -2.68
N ALA A 153 -11.00 10.21 -3.60
CA ALA A 153 -11.01 9.79 -4.99
C ALA A 153 -10.75 8.29 -5.13
N TYR A 154 -9.78 7.74 -4.38
CA TYR A 154 -9.48 6.31 -4.34
C TYR A 154 -10.72 5.49 -3.94
N VAL A 155 -11.40 5.87 -2.86
CA VAL A 155 -12.59 5.17 -2.36
C VAL A 155 -13.73 5.27 -3.37
N VAL A 156 -13.98 6.46 -3.93
CA VAL A 156 -15.06 6.67 -4.92
C VAL A 156 -14.82 5.84 -6.18
N ILE A 157 -13.62 5.89 -6.75
CA ILE A 157 -13.31 5.11 -7.96
C ILE A 157 -13.46 3.62 -7.67
N THR A 158 -12.86 3.11 -6.58
CA THR A 158 -12.96 1.70 -6.18
C THR A 158 -14.42 1.27 -6.00
N LEU A 159 -15.25 2.10 -5.35
CA LEU A 159 -16.66 1.80 -5.14
C LEU A 159 -17.46 1.77 -6.46
N VAL A 160 -17.23 2.75 -7.33
CA VAL A 160 -17.91 2.80 -8.64
C VAL A 160 -17.50 1.62 -9.50
N SER A 161 -16.21 1.32 -9.61
CA SER A 161 -15.71 0.17 -10.37
C SER A 161 -16.26 -1.15 -9.79
N PHE A 162 -16.30 -1.29 -8.46
CA PHE A 162 -16.89 -2.45 -7.80
C PHE A 162 -18.36 -2.65 -8.17
N LEU A 163 -19.17 -1.59 -8.17
CA LEU A 163 -20.59 -1.67 -8.53
C LEU A 163 -20.77 -2.05 -10.01
N LEU A 164 -19.94 -1.49 -10.89
CA LEU A 164 -20.01 -1.79 -12.34
C LEU A 164 -19.55 -3.24 -12.62
N VAL A 165 -18.49 -3.73 -12.00
CA VAL A 165 -18.02 -5.12 -12.15
C VAL A 165 -19.02 -6.11 -11.55
N SER A 166 -19.77 -5.72 -10.51
CA SER A 166 -20.79 -6.56 -9.89
C SER A 166 -21.98 -6.89 -10.79
N ILE A 167 -22.11 -6.23 -11.94
CA ILE A 167 -23.13 -6.55 -12.97
C ILE A 167 -22.95 -7.98 -13.51
N ASP A 168 -21.71 -8.52 -13.48
CA ASP A 168 -21.43 -9.90 -13.92
C ASP A 168 -22.03 -10.98 -12.99
N GLY A 169 -22.58 -10.62 -11.82
CA GLY A 169 -23.24 -11.55 -10.91
C GLY A 169 -22.31 -12.50 -10.16
N LEU A 170 -21.00 -12.21 -10.11
CA LEU A 170 -20.01 -12.98 -9.34
C LEU A 170 -20.08 -12.63 -7.84
N SER A 171 -19.37 -13.39 -7.00
CA SER A 171 -19.33 -13.15 -5.55
C SER A 171 -18.80 -11.76 -5.21
N LEU A 172 -19.29 -11.18 -4.09
CA LEU A 172 -18.82 -9.87 -3.62
C LEU A 172 -17.32 -9.87 -3.34
N THR A 173 -16.79 -10.97 -2.80
CA THR A 173 -15.36 -11.11 -2.52
C THR A 173 -14.54 -11.09 -3.80
N THR A 174 -14.96 -11.85 -4.81
CA THR A 174 -14.31 -11.88 -6.13
C THR A 174 -14.29 -10.50 -6.77
N ASN A 175 -15.45 -9.82 -6.84
CA ASN A 175 -15.57 -8.51 -7.48
C ASN A 175 -14.73 -7.45 -6.73
N LEU A 176 -14.85 -7.38 -5.42
CA LEU A 176 -14.11 -6.40 -4.60
C LEU A 176 -12.60 -6.61 -4.69
N THR A 177 -12.15 -7.86 -4.56
CA THR A 177 -10.71 -8.14 -4.61
C THR A 177 -10.14 -8.01 -6.02
N ALA A 178 -10.92 -8.29 -7.07
CA ALA A 178 -10.53 -8.02 -8.45
C ALA A 178 -10.29 -6.53 -8.69
N VAL A 179 -11.24 -5.67 -8.29
CA VAL A 179 -11.12 -4.21 -8.45
C VAL A 179 -9.95 -3.68 -7.64
N VAL A 180 -9.83 -4.04 -6.36
CA VAL A 180 -8.72 -3.59 -5.49
C VAL A 180 -7.38 -4.07 -6.04
N SER A 181 -7.28 -5.31 -6.50
CA SER A 181 -6.05 -5.86 -7.08
C SER A 181 -5.66 -5.15 -8.37
N CYS A 182 -6.62 -4.89 -9.27
CA CYS A 182 -6.37 -4.15 -10.51
C CYS A 182 -6.00 -2.70 -10.25
N PHE A 183 -6.73 -1.98 -9.39
CA PHE A 183 -6.42 -0.59 -9.07
C PHE A 183 -5.04 -0.43 -8.43
N ASN A 184 -4.64 -1.37 -7.58
CA ASN A 184 -3.33 -1.35 -6.93
C ASN A 184 -2.22 -2.05 -7.75
N ASN A 185 -2.55 -2.58 -8.95
CA ASN A 185 -1.61 -3.26 -9.85
C ASN A 185 -0.86 -4.42 -9.17
N ILE A 186 -1.57 -5.27 -8.41
CA ILE A 186 -1.01 -6.41 -7.69
C ILE A 186 -1.03 -7.67 -8.56
N GLY A 187 -2.20 -7.99 -9.14
CA GLY A 187 -2.46 -9.17 -9.97
C GLY A 187 -3.48 -10.11 -9.34
N PRO A 188 -3.12 -10.98 -8.39
CA PRO A 188 -4.08 -11.91 -7.79
C PRO A 188 -5.05 -11.21 -6.84
N GLY A 189 -6.28 -11.75 -6.74
CA GLY A 189 -7.28 -11.41 -5.74
C GLY A 189 -7.57 -12.60 -4.84
N LEU A 190 -8.85 -12.79 -4.48
CA LEU A 190 -9.36 -13.91 -3.69
C LEU A 190 -10.45 -14.66 -4.46
N GLU A 191 -10.76 -15.87 -4.06
CA GLU A 191 -11.74 -16.76 -4.70
C GLU A 191 -11.45 -16.98 -6.19
N MET A 192 -12.39 -16.62 -7.08
CA MET A 192 -12.30 -16.89 -8.52
C MET A 192 -11.21 -16.08 -9.25
N VAL A 193 -10.58 -15.11 -8.59
CA VAL A 193 -9.41 -14.34 -9.05
C VAL A 193 -8.19 -14.58 -8.17
N GLY A 194 -8.20 -15.67 -7.42
CA GLY A 194 -7.09 -16.13 -6.59
C GLY A 194 -5.81 -16.42 -7.37
N PRO A 195 -4.73 -16.80 -6.67
CA PRO A 195 -3.40 -16.98 -7.29
C PRO A 195 -3.32 -18.10 -8.32
N THR A 196 -4.22 -19.07 -8.28
CA THR A 196 -4.32 -20.20 -9.22
C THR A 196 -5.36 -19.97 -10.32
N CYS A 197 -6.10 -18.88 -10.25
CA CYS A 197 -7.17 -18.52 -11.16
C CYS A 197 -6.77 -17.38 -12.11
N ASN A 198 -7.70 -16.95 -12.96
CA ASN A 198 -7.47 -15.86 -13.89
C ASN A 198 -8.72 -14.98 -14.08
N PHE A 199 -8.54 -13.79 -14.65
CA PHE A 199 -9.61 -12.82 -14.92
C PHE A 199 -10.47 -13.18 -16.17
N GLY A 200 -10.31 -14.38 -16.73
CA GLY A 200 -11.08 -14.84 -17.89
C GLY A 200 -12.58 -14.88 -17.66
N ILE A 201 -13.00 -15.09 -16.41
CA ILE A 201 -14.41 -15.21 -15.98
C ILE A 201 -15.25 -13.93 -16.16
N PHE A 202 -14.60 -12.74 -16.16
CA PHE A 202 -15.30 -11.47 -16.34
C PHE A 202 -15.75 -11.24 -17.78
N SER A 203 -16.87 -10.54 -17.94
CA SER A 203 -17.33 -10.04 -19.23
C SER A 203 -16.33 -9.06 -19.84
N TRP A 204 -16.45 -8.80 -21.15
CA TRP A 204 -15.63 -7.80 -21.83
C TRP A 204 -15.82 -6.40 -21.24
N PHE A 205 -17.03 -6.07 -20.79
CA PHE A 205 -17.33 -4.79 -20.15
C PHE A 205 -16.59 -4.63 -18.81
N SER A 206 -16.68 -5.61 -17.93
CA SER A 206 -15.95 -5.61 -16.65
C SER A 206 -14.43 -5.60 -16.87
N LYS A 207 -13.93 -6.29 -17.88
CA LYS A 207 -12.50 -6.22 -18.24
C LYS A 207 -12.06 -4.82 -18.64
N LEU A 208 -12.89 -4.06 -19.38
CA LEU A 208 -12.56 -2.65 -19.71
C LEU A 208 -12.50 -1.77 -18.46
N ILE A 209 -13.40 -1.98 -17.49
CA ILE A 209 -13.37 -1.27 -16.22
C ILE A 209 -12.09 -1.60 -15.44
N LEU A 210 -11.74 -2.88 -15.32
CA LEU A 210 -10.53 -3.32 -14.65
C LEU A 210 -9.24 -2.78 -15.32
N ILE A 211 -9.22 -2.69 -16.67
CA ILE A 211 -8.13 -2.03 -17.41
C ILE A 211 -8.04 -0.54 -17.06
N PHE A 212 -9.19 0.14 -17.00
CA PHE A 212 -9.23 1.54 -16.57
C PHE A 212 -8.69 1.70 -15.15
N ASP A 213 -9.08 0.83 -14.21
CA ASP A 213 -8.58 0.83 -12.84
C ASP A 213 -7.07 0.65 -12.77
N MET A 214 -6.51 -0.27 -13.55
CA MET A 214 -5.05 -0.47 -13.64
C MET A 214 -4.33 0.79 -14.12
N LEU A 215 -4.87 1.46 -15.13
CA LEU A 215 -4.32 2.71 -15.66
C LEU A 215 -4.45 3.86 -14.65
N ALA A 216 -5.63 4.01 -14.04
CA ALA A 216 -5.90 5.05 -13.03
C ALA A 216 -4.97 4.90 -11.81
N GLY A 217 -4.81 3.67 -11.30
CA GLY A 217 -3.89 3.36 -10.22
C GLY A 217 -2.43 3.70 -10.56
N ARG A 218 -2.00 3.42 -11.80
CA ARG A 218 -0.64 3.72 -12.26
C ARG A 218 -0.39 5.22 -12.44
N LEU A 219 -1.37 5.95 -13.00
CA LEU A 219 -1.28 7.40 -13.17
C LEU A 219 -1.22 8.12 -11.81
N ALA A 220 -2.00 7.67 -10.82
CA ALA A 220 -1.98 8.21 -9.47
C ALA A 220 -0.60 8.10 -8.80
N VAL A 221 0.18 7.06 -9.12
CA VAL A 221 1.57 6.90 -8.67
C VAL A 221 2.50 7.87 -9.38
N SER A 222 2.36 8.04 -10.71
CA SER A 222 3.23 8.90 -11.52
C SER A 222 3.10 10.38 -11.17
N TYR A 223 1.89 10.84 -10.85
CA TYR A 223 1.62 12.24 -10.48
C TYR A 223 2.37 12.67 -9.21
N THR A 224 2.56 11.76 -8.26
CA THR A 224 3.32 12.03 -7.04
C THR A 224 4.83 12.13 -7.29
N HIS A 225 5.37 11.40 -8.24
CA HIS A 225 6.78 11.49 -8.62
C HIS A 225 7.11 12.82 -9.32
N LEU A 226 6.25 13.29 -10.21
CA LEU A 226 6.44 14.58 -10.90
C LEU A 226 6.45 15.75 -9.91
N ARG A 227 5.51 15.81 -8.96
CA ARG A 227 5.48 16.87 -7.94
C ARG A 227 6.65 16.81 -6.95
N ALA A 228 7.16 15.62 -6.62
CA ALA A 228 8.34 15.50 -5.77
C ALA A 228 9.60 16.06 -6.46
N HIS A 229 9.71 15.92 -7.78
CA HIS A 229 10.78 16.51 -8.57
C HIS A 229 10.67 18.03 -8.72
N GLU A 230 9.46 18.58 -8.80
CA GLU A 230 9.27 20.05 -8.88
C GLU A 230 9.61 20.73 -7.56
N THR A 231 9.23 20.15 -6.41
CA THR A 231 9.61 20.70 -5.09
C THR A 231 11.11 20.66 -4.83
N LEU A 232 11.84 19.70 -5.39
CA LEU A 232 13.31 19.67 -5.33
C LEU A 232 13.97 20.71 -6.23
N ARG A 233 13.33 21.10 -7.35
CA ARG A 233 13.83 22.15 -8.25
C ARG A 233 13.70 23.57 -7.68
N HIS A 234 12.78 23.80 -6.75
CA HIS A 234 12.60 25.11 -6.09
C HIS A 234 13.42 25.26 -4.79
N LEU A 235 14.27 24.29 -4.44
CA LEU A 235 15.14 24.30 -3.27
C LEU A 235 16.64 24.39 -3.62
N VAL A 236 16.97 24.66 -4.88
CA VAL A 236 18.34 24.97 -5.36
C VAL A 236 18.44 26.43 -5.77
#